data_298999cba4fe756945d429e89a8f2382
#
_entry.id   298999cba4fe756945d429e89a8f2382
#
_cell.length_a   1.000
_cell.length_b   1.000
_cell.length_c   1.000
_cell.angle_alpha   90.00
_cell.angle_beta   90.00
_cell.angle_gamma   90.00
#
_symmetry.space_group_name_H-M   'P 1'
#
loop_
_entity.id
_entity.type
_entity.pdbx_description
1 polymer ?
#
loop_
_entity_poly.entity_id
_entity_poly.type
_entity_poly.pdbx_seq_one_letter_code
_entity_poly.pdbx_strand_id
1 'polypeptide(L)'
;EDILFAIEQNIRLINIESLEELHQISSIATSINKKVNVGIRLNPNIESKTLDHISTGKKTDKFGISIDELANIVSSFKQTSSLNLIGISCHIGSQIYNMNVFEKIFNVMKNAAHKILQEGISIQYLDLGGGIGVQYMPTDPILNLKDLKKLIASNFSNVPYAISFEPGRYLIAKAGYLITKIVTTKQNGGVNYLITDAGMNTFIRPSLYNATHKIEAINCLSNMKTEYTIAGPICESSDVLVKNMVLPQQNRGDYLIIHDAGAYGAVMASNYNSRGLPTEILVSNSSFAVIYKPQTIEESIDQDIIPSWFDSN
;
A
#
# COMPACT_ATOMS: atom_id res chain seq x y z
N GLU A 1 19.62 -4.36 13.72
CA GLU A 1 19.04 -3.43 14.69
C GLU A 1 17.53 -3.67 14.79
N ASP A 2 16.76 -3.54 13.71
CA ASP A 2 15.29 -3.69 13.70
C ASP A 2 14.81 -5.07 14.17
N ILE A 3 15.51 -6.15 13.76
CA ILE A 3 15.18 -7.51 14.18
C ILE A 3 15.33 -7.66 15.71
N LEU A 4 16.41 -7.15 16.26
CA LEU A 4 16.65 -7.19 17.71
C LEU A 4 15.55 -6.43 18.45
N PHE A 5 15.25 -5.21 18.00
CA PHE A 5 14.17 -4.40 18.55
C PHE A 5 12.82 -5.14 18.50
N ALA A 6 12.48 -5.73 17.37
CA ALA A 6 11.24 -6.50 17.22
C ALA A 6 11.17 -7.68 18.22
N ILE A 7 12.28 -8.42 18.41
CA ILE A 7 12.35 -9.51 19.37
C ILE A 7 12.21 -8.99 20.80
N GLU A 8 12.83 -7.87 21.14
CA GLU A 8 12.73 -7.24 22.47
C GLU A 8 11.31 -6.78 22.79
N GLN A 9 10.60 -6.26 21.77
CA GLN A 9 9.19 -5.88 21.89
C GLN A 9 8.22 -7.06 21.93
N ASN A 10 8.71 -8.31 21.85
CA ASN A 10 7.93 -9.53 21.88
C ASN A 10 6.82 -9.56 20.81
N ILE A 11 7.14 -9.10 19.59
CA ILE A 11 6.18 -9.20 18.49
C ILE A 11 5.78 -10.67 18.25
N ARG A 12 4.57 -10.88 17.74
CA ARG A 12 3.95 -12.20 17.63
C ARG A 12 4.74 -13.15 16.73
N LEU A 13 5.20 -12.67 15.57
CA LEU A 13 6.05 -13.37 14.64
C LEU A 13 6.80 -12.39 13.73
N ILE A 14 7.90 -12.85 13.16
CA ILE A 14 8.64 -12.18 12.08
C ILE A 14 8.46 -13.03 10.82
N ASN A 15 7.94 -12.47 9.73
CA ASN A 15 7.93 -13.16 8.44
C ASN A 15 9.29 -13.04 7.78
N ILE A 16 9.85 -14.16 7.34
CA ILE A 16 11.12 -14.21 6.61
C ILE A 16 10.86 -14.33 5.10
N GLU A 17 11.71 -13.71 4.33
CA GLU A 17 11.68 -13.70 2.86
C GLU A 17 12.93 -14.36 2.23
N SER A 18 13.87 -14.84 3.05
CA SER A 18 15.08 -15.52 2.58
C SER A 18 15.66 -16.49 3.62
N LEU A 19 16.54 -17.39 3.17
CA LEU A 19 17.31 -18.25 4.04
C LEU A 19 18.33 -17.44 4.86
N GLU A 20 18.86 -16.36 4.30
CA GLU A 20 19.78 -15.45 5.00
C GLU A 20 19.10 -14.77 6.19
N GLU A 21 17.86 -14.29 6.04
CA GLU A 21 17.07 -13.73 7.15
C GLU A 21 16.81 -14.78 8.24
N LEU A 22 16.52 -16.03 7.87
CA LEU A 22 16.40 -17.12 8.85
C LEU A 22 17.66 -17.24 9.69
N HIS A 23 18.84 -17.30 9.07
CA HIS A 23 20.11 -17.43 9.77
C HIS A 23 20.40 -16.21 10.64
N GLN A 24 20.12 -15.00 10.15
CA GLN A 24 20.32 -13.76 10.89
C GLN A 24 19.44 -13.71 12.15
N ILE A 25 18.14 -14.02 12.02
CA ILE A 25 17.21 -14.04 13.15
C ILE A 25 17.63 -15.13 14.16
N SER A 26 18.03 -16.31 13.67
CA SER A 26 18.51 -17.41 14.53
C SER A 26 19.76 -17.02 15.32
N SER A 27 20.71 -16.34 14.69
CA SER A 27 21.94 -15.86 15.35
C SER A 27 21.61 -14.83 16.45
N ILE A 28 20.77 -13.85 16.13
CA ILE A 28 20.34 -12.83 17.12
C ILE A 28 19.58 -13.49 18.26
N ALA A 29 18.60 -14.34 17.97
CA ALA A 29 17.81 -15.03 18.98
C ALA A 29 18.70 -15.87 19.93
N THR A 30 19.70 -16.55 19.37
CA THR A 30 20.67 -17.33 20.14
C THR A 30 21.54 -16.44 21.03
N SER A 31 22.04 -15.31 20.51
CA SER A 31 22.92 -14.39 21.26
C SER A 31 22.23 -13.78 22.49
N ILE A 32 20.92 -13.62 22.46
CA ILE A 32 20.11 -13.08 23.57
C ILE A 32 19.35 -14.18 24.34
N ASN A 33 19.62 -15.44 24.05
CA ASN A 33 18.97 -16.61 24.65
C ASN A 33 17.45 -16.56 24.62
N LYS A 34 16.86 -16.14 23.47
CA LYS A 34 15.41 -16.10 23.25
C LYS A 34 14.98 -17.11 22.19
N LYS A 35 13.75 -17.56 22.30
CA LYS A 35 13.06 -18.35 21.26
C LYS A 35 12.11 -17.45 20.50
N VAL A 36 12.24 -17.38 19.16
CA VAL A 36 11.52 -16.43 18.32
C VAL A 36 10.55 -17.16 17.39
N ASN A 37 9.33 -16.67 17.34
CA ASN A 37 8.34 -17.15 16.42
C ASN A 37 8.54 -16.50 15.04
N VAL A 38 8.54 -17.32 14.00
CA VAL A 38 8.73 -16.88 12.62
C VAL A 38 7.67 -17.46 11.70
N GLY A 39 7.35 -16.71 10.64
CA GLY A 39 6.56 -17.16 9.50
C GLY A 39 7.43 -17.18 8.25
N ILE A 40 7.05 -17.97 7.26
CA ILE A 40 7.68 -17.94 5.93
C ILE A 40 6.75 -17.19 4.99
N ARG A 41 7.21 -16.08 4.38
CA ARG A 41 6.51 -15.49 3.25
C ARG A 41 6.88 -16.21 1.97
N LEU A 42 5.89 -16.84 1.37
CA LEU A 42 6.05 -17.60 0.13
C LEU A 42 5.68 -16.75 -1.08
N ASN A 43 6.48 -16.89 -2.13
CA ASN A 43 6.11 -16.46 -3.46
C ASN A 43 5.45 -17.66 -4.17
N PRO A 44 4.12 -17.64 -4.39
CA PRO A 44 3.40 -18.77 -4.95
C PRO A 44 3.53 -18.91 -6.47
N ASN A 45 4.28 -18.01 -7.12
CA ASN A 45 4.45 -17.93 -8.57
C ASN A 45 3.11 -17.84 -9.32
N ILE A 46 2.25 -16.92 -8.87
CA ILE A 46 0.92 -16.68 -9.46
C ILE A 46 0.88 -15.26 -10.02
N GLU A 47 0.57 -15.14 -11.30
CA GLU A 47 0.32 -13.84 -11.92
C GLU A 47 -1.07 -13.32 -11.55
N SER A 48 -1.12 -12.17 -10.90
CA SER A 48 -2.38 -11.51 -10.53
C SER A 48 -3.04 -10.76 -11.68
N LYS A 49 -2.35 -10.60 -12.84
CA LYS A 49 -2.76 -9.76 -13.98
C LYS A 49 -3.12 -8.32 -13.58
N THR A 50 -2.47 -7.82 -12.56
CA THR A 50 -2.52 -6.42 -12.13
C THR A 50 -1.43 -5.61 -12.85
N LEU A 51 -1.36 -4.29 -12.59
CA LEU A 51 -0.26 -3.46 -13.10
C LEU A 51 1.08 -4.03 -12.65
N ASP A 52 2.07 -4.08 -13.53
CA ASP A 52 3.40 -4.67 -13.24
C ASP A 52 4.05 -4.06 -12.00
N HIS A 53 3.86 -2.76 -11.77
CA HIS A 53 4.42 -2.05 -10.62
C HIS A 53 3.81 -2.43 -9.25
N ILE A 54 2.69 -3.15 -9.22
CA ILE A 54 2.02 -3.59 -7.99
C ILE A 54 1.84 -5.11 -7.91
N SER A 55 2.46 -5.85 -8.83
CA SER A 55 2.60 -7.31 -8.77
C SER A 55 3.67 -7.68 -7.76
N THR A 56 3.44 -8.73 -6.96
CA THR A 56 4.39 -9.24 -5.96
C THR A 56 4.42 -10.77 -5.92
N GLY A 57 3.81 -11.43 -6.89
CA GLY A 57 3.65 -12.90 -6.91
C GLY A 57 4.25 -13.60 -8.12
N LYS A 58 4.92 -12.89 -9.03
CA LYS A 58 5.64 -13.49 -10.17
C LYS A 58 6.93 -14.14 -9.70
N LYS A 59 7.42 -15.15 -10.43
CA LYS A 59 8.67 -15.86 -10.12
C LYS A 59 9.89 -14.93 -9.98
N THR A 60 9.90 -13.82 -10.69
CA THR A 60 11.00 -12.84 -10.71
C THR A 60 10.81 -11.67 -9.74
N ASP A 61 9.68 -11.61 -9.02
CA ASP A 61 9.44 -10.55 -8.06
C ASP A 61 10.37 -10.73 -6.85
N LYS A 62 10.84 -9.62 -6.29
CA LYS A 62 11.81 -9.61 -5.18
C LYS A 62 11.26 -10.13 -3.85
N PHE A 63 9.98 -10.46 -3.78
CA PHE A 63 9.27 -10.74 -2.53
C PHE A 63 9.10 -12.24 -2.27
N GLY A 64 9.35 -12.62 -1.03
CA GLY A 64 9.12 -13.96 -0.52
C GLY A 64 10.10 -15.02 -1.04
N ILE A 65 10.04 -16.19 -0.43
CA ILE A 65 10.78 -17.39 -0.82
C ILE A 65 9.96 -18.14 -1.87
N SER A 66 10.59 -18.56 -2.97
CA SER A 66 9.91 -19.37 -3.99
C SER A 66 9.23 -20.58 -3.39
N ILE A 67 8.02 -20.88 -3.83
CA ILE A 67 7.31 -22.10 -3.43
C ILE A 67 8.12 -23.37 -3.73
N ASP A 68 8.99 -23.34 -4.75
CA ASP A 68 9.87 -24.45 -5.13
C ASP A 68 10.95 -24.71 -4.07
N GLU A 69 11.29 -23.73 -3.24
CA GLU A 69 12.30 -23.82 -2.17
C GLU A 69 11.71 -24.17 -0.80
N LEU A 70 10.40 -24.41 -0.72
CA LEU A 70 9.72 -24.68 0.56
C LEU A 70 10.37 -25.82 1.35
N ALA A 71 10.75 -26.93 0.70
CA ALA A 71 11.35 -28.07 1.36
C ALA A 71 12.72 -27.73 1.99
N ASN A 72 13.53 -26.93 1.29
CA ASN A 72 14.86 -26.52 1.75
C ASN A 72 14.75 -25.63 2.99
N ILE A 73 13.86 -24.63 2.96
CA ILE A 73 13.69 -23.70 4.09
C ILE A 73 13.12 -24.42 5.32
N VAL A 74 12.16 -25.34 5.13
CA VAL A 74 11.60 -26.15 6.22
C VAL A 74 12.66 -27.06 6.84
N SER A 75 13.54 -27.65 6.03
CA SER A 75 14.68 -28.44 6.53
C SER A 75 15.65 -27.58 7.37
N SER A 76 15.92 -26.35 6.95
CA SER A 76 16.78 -25.41 7.71
C SER A 76 16.16 -25.03 9.05
N PHE A 77 14.84 -24.87 9.13
CA PHE A 77 14.15 -24.66 10.42
C PHE A 77 14.35 -25.80 11.39
N LYS A 78 14.34 -27.05 10.94
CA LYS A 78 14.55 -28.23 11.81
C LYS A 78 15.95 -28.26 12.45
N GLN A 79 16.91 -27.55 11.86
CA GLN A 79 18.29 -27.45 12.37
C GLN A 79 18.48 -26.28 13.34
N THR A 80 17.47 -25.41 13.50
CA THR A 80 17.53 -24.22 14.38
C THR A 80 16.69 -24.43 15.63
N SER A 81 17.31 -24.41 16.81
CA SER A 81 16.60 -24.56 18.10
C SER A 81 16.03 -23.24 18.63
N SER A 82 16.54 -22.10 18.16
CA SER A 82 16.14 -20.74 18.59
C SER A 82 14.90 -20.22 17.88
N LEU A 83 14.41 -20.88 16.82
CA LEU A 83 13.26 -20.45 16.06
C LEU A 83 12.11 -21.43 16.13
N ASN A 84 10.88 -20.89 16.15
CA ASN A 84 9.64 -21.65 15.99
C ASN A 84 8.97 -21.22 14.70
N LEU A 85 8.81 -22.14 13.74
CA LEU A 85 7.96 -21.89 12.56
C LEU A 85 6.50 -22.02 12.96
N ILE A 86 5.76 -20.92 13.02
CA ILE A 86 4.35 -20.92 13.44
C ILE A 86 3.38 -20.47 12.34
N GLY A 87 3.86 -20.03 11.19
CA GLY A 87 2.98 -19.57 10.11
C GLY A 87 3.63 -19.54 8.75
N ILE A 88 2.80 -19.43 7.74
CA ILE A 88 3.19 -19.07 6.39
C ILE A 88 2.29 -17.96 5.88
N SER A 89 2.82 -17.12 5.01
CA SER A 89 2.12 -16.00 4.40
C SER A 89 2.39 -15.90 2.91
N CYS A 90 1.54 -15.18 2.19
CA CYS A 90 1.81 -14.74 0.83
C CYS A 90 1.17 -13.38 0.55
N HIS A 91 1.70 -12.67 -0.43
CA HIS A 91 1.05 -11.48 -0.97
C HIS A 91 1.43 -11.36 -2.45
N ILE A 92 0.46 -11.41 -3.35
CA ILE A 92 0.72 -11.53 -4.79
C ILE A 92 0.46 -10.24 -5.58
N GLY A 93 0.07 -9.18 -4.90
CA GLY A 93 -0.18 -7.89 -5.53
C GLY A 93 -1.37 -7.14 -4.97
N SER A 94 -1.78 -6.09 -5.68
CA SER A 94 -2.83 -5.17 -5.28
C SER A 94 -3.83 -4.98 -6.42
N GLN A 95 -5.07 -4.57 -6.10
CA GLN A 95 -6.16 -4.38 -7.08
C GLN A 95 -6.57 -5.68 -7.79
N ILE A 96 -6.76 -6.76 -7.03
CA ILE A 96 -7.20 -8.05 -7.52
C ILE A 96 -8.72 -8.10 -7.47
N TYR A 97 -9.35 -8.28 -8.63
CA TYR A 97 -10.80 -8.37 -8.77
C TYR A 97 -11.28 -9.76 -9.21
N ASN A 98 -10.36 -10.59 -9.72
CA ASN A 98 -10.68 -11.89 -10.28
C ASN A 98 -10.67 -12.97 -9.19
N MET A 99 -11.83 -13.59 -8.95
CA MET A 99 -12.02 -14.63 -7.97
C MET A 99 -11.12 -15.86 -8.23
N ASN A 100 -10.87 -16.22 -9.48
CA ASN A 100 -10.02 -17.34 -9.86
C ASN A 100 -8.56 -17.15 -9.39
N VAL A 101 -8.12 -15.90 -9.22
CA VAL A 101 -6.78 -15.61 -8.67
C VAL A 101 -6.74 -15.99 -7.20
N PHE A 102 -7.76 -15.63 -6.42
CA PHE A 102 -7.88 -16.03 -5.01
C PHE A 102 -7.95 -17.55 -4.85
N GLU A 103 -8.73 -18.23 -5.71
CA GLU A 103 -8.82 -19.69 -5.69
C GLU A 103 -7.46 -20.36 -5.92
N LYS A 104 -6.69 -19.87 -6.88
CA LYS A 104 -5.31 -20.35 -7.13
C LYS A 104 -4.40 -20.15 -5.91
N ILE A 105 -4.43 -18.93 -5.30
CA ILE A 105 -3.67 -18.65 -4.08
C ILE A 105 -4.04 -19.64 -2.97
N PHE A 106 -5.33 -19.81 -2.72
CA PHE A 106 -5.82 -20.68 -1.65
C PHE A 106 -5.36 -22.11 -1.84
N ASN A 107 -5.43 -22.62 -3.07
CA ASN A 107 -4.96 -23.97 -3.38
C ASN A 107 -3.45 -24.12 -3.16
N VAL A 108 -2.64 -23.19 -3.65
CA VAL A 108 -1.18 -23.25 -3.48
C VAL A 108 -0.80 -23.15 -2.00
N MET A 109 -1.36 -22.19 -1.27
CA MET A 109 -1.03 -21.97 0.13
C MET A 109 -1.52 -23.09 1.05
N LYS A 110 -2.70 -23.68 0.76
CA LYS A 110 -3.21 -24.85 1.44
C LYS A 110 -2.29 -26.08 1.26
N ASN A 111 -1.81 -26.27 0.03
CA ASN A 111 -0.85 -27.35 -0.27
C ASN A 111 0.49 -27.13 0.43
N ALA A 112 0.98 -25.88 0.49
CA ALA A 112 2.20 -25.56 1.23
C ALA A 112 2.05 -25.85 2.73
N ALA A 113 0.94 -25.40 3.32
CA ALA A 113 0.62 -25.69 4.72
C ALA A 113 0.57 -27.20 4.99
N HIS A 114 -0.06 -27.98 4.11
CA HIS A 114 -0.14 -29.43 4.23
C HIS A 114 1.24 -30.09 4.21
N LYS A 115 2.13 -29.67 3.30
CA LYS A 115 3.51 -30.17 3.25
C LYS A 115 4.27 -29.90 4.55
N ILE A 116 4.13 -28.70 5.13
CA ILE A 116 4.78 -28.35 6.40
C ILE A 116 4.25 -29.23 7.55
N LEU A 117 2.94 -29.45 7.60
CA LEU A 117 2.33 -30.34 8.60
C LEU A 117 2.82 -31.79 8.46
N GLN A 118 2.99 -32.30 7.23
CA GLN A 118 3.56 -33.62 6.97
C GLN A 118 5.02 -33.74 7.45
N GLU A 119 5.75 -32.66 7.46
CA GLU A 119 7.12 -32.60 8.02
C GLU A 119 7.15 -32.52 9.56
N GLY A 120 5.99 -32.65 10.23
CA GLY A 120 5.84 -32.65 11.68
C GLY A 120 5.88 -31.27 12.33
N ILE A 121 5.79 -30.17 11.54
CA ILE A 121 5.76 -28.80 12.05
C ILE A 121 4.30 -28.34 12.14
N SER A 122 3.87 -27.93 13.34
CA SER A 122 2.52 -27.41 13.57
C SER A 122 2.50 -25.91 13.37
N ILE A 123 1.89 -25.45 12.27
CA ILE A 123 1.64 -24.02 12.05
C ILE A 123 0.35 -23.58 12.73
N GLN A 124 0.33 -22.34 13.20
CA GLN A 124 -0.81 -21.71 13.87
C GLN A 124 -1.56 -20.75 12.95
N TYR A 125 -0.88 -20.23 11.90
CA TYR A 125 -1.39 -19.18 11.03
C TYR A 125 -1.09 -19.48 9.57
N LEU A 126 -2.08 -19.21 8.73
CA LEU A 126 -1.96 -19.11 7.29
C LEU A 126 -2.45 -17.73 6.87
N ASP A 127 -1.54 -16.85 6.47
CA ASP A 127 -1.87 -15.53 5.96
C ASP A 127 -1.97 -15.54 4.43
N LEU A 128 -3.11 -15.11 3.92
CA LEU A 128 -3.41 -15.10 2.50
C LEU A 128 -3.16 -13.73 1.86
N GLY A 129 -2.54 -12.81 2.63
CA GLY A 129 -2.18 -11.48 2.21
C GLY A 129 -3.38 -10.55 1.99
N GLY A 130 -3.15 -9.55 1.20
CA GLY A 130 -4.16 -8.55 0.87
C GLY A 130 -4.52 -8.54 -0.61
N GLY A 131 -4.50 -7.34 -1.18
CA GLY A 131 -4.68 -7.15 -2.62
C GLY A 131 -6.13 -7.03 -3.07
N ILE A 132 -7.11 -7.10 -2.19
CA ILE A 132 -8.53 -6.91 -2.52
C ILE A 132 -8.70 -5.57 -3.24
N GLY A 133 -9.31 -5.62 -4.43
CA GLY A 133 -9.49 -4.46 -5.30
C GLY A 133 -10.53 -3.47 -4.78
N VAL A 134 -10.27 -2.19 -5.02
CA VAL A 134 -11.18 -1.07 -4.73
C VAL A 134 -11.63 -0.46 -6.04
N GLN A 135 -12.93 -0.30 -6.20
CA GLN A 135 -13.50 0.42 -7.31
C GLN A 135 -13.24 1.93 -7.12
N TYR A 136 -12.38 2.52 -7.95
CA TYR A 136 -12.09 3.97 -7.97
C TYR A 136 -13.02 4.71 -8.96
N MET A 137 -13.35 4.07 -10.06
CA MET A 137 -14.26 4.62 -11.08
C MET A 137 -15.48 3.71 -11.23
N PRO A 138 -16.64 4.24 -11.60
CA PRO A 138 -17.85 3.43 -11.81
C PRO A 138 -17.68 2.27 -12.81
N THR A 139 -16.73 2.39 -13.72
CA THR A 139 -16.38 1.38 -14.73
C THR A 139 -15.46 0.29 -14.23
N ASP A 140 -14.81 0.48 -13.06
CA ASP A 140 -13.92 -0.53 -12.51
C ASP A 140 -14.69 -1.75 -12.01
N PRO A 141 -14.10 -2.95 -12.09
CA PRO A 141 -14.73 -4.14 -11.56
C PRO A 141 -14.88 -4.09 -10.03
N ILE A 142 -15.81 -4.87 -9.53
CA ILE A 142 -16.06 -5.02 -8.09
C ILE A 142 -15.85 -6.49 -7.71
N LEU A 143 -15.04 -6.74 -6.69
CA LEU A 143 -14.93 -8.06 -6.10
C LEU A 143 -16.12 -8.34 -5.18
N ASN A 144 -16.82 -9.44 -5.40
CA ASN A 144 -17.93 -9.86 -4.54
C ASN A 144 -17.40 -10.53 -3.26
N LEU A 145 -17.44 -9.81 -2.14
CA LEU A 145 -16.97 -10.34 -0.84
C LEU A 145 -17.80 -11.51 -0.31
N LYS A 146 -19.07 -11.64 -0.69
CA LYS A 146 -19.88 -12.80 -0.28
C LYS A 146 -19.37 -14.07 -0.94
N ASP A 147 -18.96 -14.00 -2.19
CA ASP A 147 -18.40 -15.14 -2.91
C ASP A 147 -16.96 -15.42 -2.45
N LEU A 148 -16.16 -14.41 -2.14
CA LEU A 148 -14.86 -14.60 -1.49
C LEU A 148 -15.02 -15.32 -0.13
N LYS A 149 -15.99 -14.93 0.69
CA LYS A 149 -16.31 -15.63 1.95
C LYS A 149 -16.66 -17.09 1.74
N LYS A 150 -17.46 -17.42 0.72
CA LYS A 150 -17.80 -18.81 0.38
C LYS A 150 -16.54 -19.58 -0.04
N LEU A 151 -15.69 -18.98 -0.85
CA LEU A 151 -14.44 -19.57 -1.31
C LEU A 151 -13.48 -19.85 -0.15
N ILE A 152 -13.37 -18.93 0.82
CA ILE A 152 -12.60 -19.14 2.06
C ILE A 152 -13.18 -20.33 2.83
N ALA A 153 -14.49 -20.34 3.08
CA ALA A 153 -15.14 -21.39 3.84
C ALA A 153 -14.98 -22.76 3.19
N SER A 154 -15.12 -22.87 1.87
CA SER A 154 -14.95 -24.15 1.16
C SER A 154 -13.52 -24.70 1.21
N ASN A 155 -12.51 -23.83 1.30
CA ASN A 155 -11.12 -24.23 1.34
C ASN A 155 -10.58 -24.50 2.75
N PHE A 156 -11.08 -23.79 3.77
CA PHE A 156 -10.43 -23.70 5.08
C PHE A 156 -11.35 -24.00 6.28
N SER A 157 -12.56 -24.55 6.08
CA SER A 157 -13.49 -24.85 7.18
C SER A 157 -12.97 -25.84 8.23
N ASN A 158 -12.06 -26.73 7.84
CA ASN A 158 -11.59 -27.83 8.70
C ASN A 158 -10.06 -27.89 8.75
N VAL A 159 -9.40 -26.74 8.87
CA VAL A 159 -7.93 -26.66 8.99
C VAL A 159 -7.51 -26.42 10.44
N PRO A 160 -6.34 -26.90 10.90
CA PRO A 160 -5.90 -26.77 12.29
C PRO A 160 -5.19 -25.45 12.59
N TYR A 161 -5.29 -24.46 11.71
CA TYR A 161 -4.64 -23.14 11.83
C TYR A 161 -5.63 -22.02 11.52
N ALA A 162 -5.36 -20.83 12.08
CA ALA A 162 -6.14 -19.63 11.79
C ALA A 162 -5.82 -19.08 10.40
N ILE A 163 -6.83 -18.54 9.72
CA ILE A 163 -6.68 -17.83 8.46
C ILE A 163 -6.66 -16.33 8.72
N SER A 164 -5.67 -15.63 8.17
CA SER A 164 -5.56 -14.17 8.21
C SER A 164 -5.46 -13.55 6.83
N PHE A 165 -5.74 -12.25 6.77
CA PHE A 165 -5.67 -11.41 5.58
C PHE A 165 -5.09 -10.05 5.94
N GLU A 166 -4.47 -9.36 4.97
CA GLU A 166 -3.86 -8.04 5.10
C GLU A 166 -4.52 -7.00 4.16
N PRO A 167 -5.83 -6.71 4.28
CA PRO A 167 -6.58 -5.90 3.31
C PRO A 167 -6.34 -4.39 3.50
N GLY A 168 -5.14 -3.86 3.29
CA GLY A 168 -4.80 -2.46 3.51
C GLY A 168 -5.64 -1.48 2.67
N ARG A 169 -5.46 -1.47 1.35
CA ARG A 169 -6.17 -0.57 0.44
C ARG A 169 -7.69 -0.65 0.59
N TYR A 170 -8.21 -1.85 0.66
CA TYR A 170 -9.66 -2.08 0.72
C TYR A 170 -10.32 -1.42 1.93
N LEU A 171 -9.62 -1.40 3.07
CA LEU A 171 -10.17 -0.83 4.31
C LEU A 171 -10.16 0.70 4.31
N ILE A 172 -9.13 1.33 3.74
CA ILE A 172 -8.89 2.76 3.98
C ILE A 172 -9.10 3.66 2.74
N ALA A 173 -9.07 3.13 1.52
CA ALA A 173 -9.11 3.98 0.33
C ALA A 173 -10.31 4.91 0.32
N LYS A 174 -11.51 4.38 0.57
CA LYS A 174 -12.77 5.13 0.54
C LYS A 174 -12.99 6.03 1.76
N ALA A 175 -12.17 5.91 2.80
CA ALA A 175 -12.26 6.75 3.98
C ALA A 175 -11.57 8.12 3.79
N GLY A 176 -10.73 8.29 2.77
CA GLY A 176 -9.98 9.52 2.56
C GLY A 176 -10.39 10.28 1.31
N TYR A 177 -10.36 11.59 1.43
CA TYR A 177 -10.60 12.56 0.37
C TYR A 177 -9.44 13.55 0.35
N LEU A 178 -9.03 14.00 -0.85
CA LEU A 178 -8.13 15.13 -0.98
C LEU A 178 -8.93 16.35 -1.45
N ILE A 179 -8.90 17.42 -0.67
CA ILE A 179 -9.49 18.70 -1.03
C ILE A 179 -8.37 19.59 -1.55
N THR A 180 -8.58 20.19 -2.72
CA THR A 180 -7.60 21.10 -3.30
C THR A 180 -8.28 22.36 -3.84
N LYS A 181 -7.57 23.50 -3.77
CA LYS A 181 -8.01 24.79 -4.24
C LYS A 181 -7.45 25.07 -5.62
N ILE A 182 -8.26 25.62 -6.49
CA ILE A 182 -7.82 26.13 -7.79
C ILE A 182 -7.08 27.48 -7.58
N VAL A 183 -5.77 27.46 -7.83
CA VAL A 183 -4.89 28.62 -7.69
C VAL A 183 -5.02 29.54 -8.89
N THR A 184 -5.14 28.98 -10.10
CA THR A 184 -5.34 29.74 -11.32
C THR A 184 -5.96 28.88 -12.42
N THR A 185 -6.58 29.54 -13.37
CA THR A 185 -7.07 28.95 -14.62
C THR A 185 -6.30 29.52 -15.79
N LYS A 186 -5.98 28.73 -16.79
CA LYS A 186 -5.36 29.18 -18.02
C LYS A 186 -5.74 28.32 -19.21
N GLN A 187 -5.58 28.89 -20.41
CA GLN A 187 -5.69 28.14 -21.65
C GLN A 187 -4.33 28.14 -22.37
N ASN A 188 -3.91 27.00 -22.87
CA ASN A 188 -2.70 26.86 -23.65
C ASN A 188 -2.90 25.78 -24.71
N GLY A 189 -2.61 26.09 -25.98
CA GLY A 189 -2.75 25.13 -27.08
C GLY A 189 -4.15 24.52 -27.23
N GLY A 190 -5.19 25.29 -26.89
CA GLY A 190 -6.59 24.80 -26.92
C GLY A 190 -7.03 24.00 -25.69
N VAL A 191 -6.12 23.70 -24.75
CA VAL A 191 -6.41 22.99 -23.51
C VAL A 191 -6.71 23.96 -22.38
N ASN A 192 -7.83 23.76 -21.68
CA ASN A 192 -8.15 24.50 -20.47
C ASN A 192 -7.53 23.83 -19.27
N TYR A 193 -6.69 24.55 -18.53
CA TYR A 193 -6.02 24.06 -17.32
C TYR A 193 -6.65 24.65 -16.06
N LEU A 194 -6.82 23.78 -15.06
CA LEU A 194 -7.00 24.18 -13.67
C LEU A 194 -5.69 23.83 -12.93
N ILE A 195 -5.00 24.86 -12.46
CA ILE A 195 -3.79 24.67 -11.64
C ILE A 195 -4.21 24.70 -10.19
N THR A 196 -3.92 23.64 -9.47
CA THR A 196 -4.33 23.43 -8.08
C THR A 196 -3.14 23.61 -7.12
N ASP A 197 -3.40 23.79 -5.84
CA ASP A 197 -2.37 23.82 -4.79
C ASP A 197 -1.87 22.41 -4.41
N ALA A 198 -2.65 21.35 -4.68
CA ALA A 198 -2.20 19.97 -4.61
C ALA A 198 -1.65 19.50 -5.97
N GLY A 199 -0.57 18.75 -5.95
CA GLY A 199 0.03 18.14 -7.13
C GLY A 199 0.66 16.80 -6.80
N MET A 200 1.61 16.35 -7.63
CA MET A 200 2.25 15.05 -7.48
C MET A 200 3.02 14.91 -6.14
N ASN A 201 3.47 16.01 -5.55
CA ASN A 201 4.08 16.00 -4.22
C ASN A 201 3.08 15.64 -3.10
N THR A 202 1.81 16.03 -3.25
CA THR A 202 0.74 15.75 -2.29
C THR A 202 0.04 14.42 -2.59
N PHE A 203 -0.15 14.11 -3.88
CA PHE A 203 -0.88 12.94 -4.35
C PHE A 203 -0.24 12.35 -5.59
N ILE A 204 0.79 11.54 -5.39
CA ILE A 204 1.65 11.03 -6.47
C ILE A 204 0.98 9.99 -7.38
N ARG A 205 -0.09 9.35 -6.94
CA ARG A 205 -0.67 8.19 -7.61
C ARG A 205 -1.03 8.39 -9.10
N PRO A 206 -1.63 9.52 -9.52
CA PRO A 206 -1.87 9.78 -10.95
C PRO A 206 -0.57 9.80 -11.76
N SER A 207 0.45 10.48 -11.28
CA SER A 207 1.74 10.64 -11.98
C SER A 207 2.56 9.34 -12.00
N LEU A 208 2.56 8.57 -10.90
CA LEU A 208 3.41 7.38 -10.75
C LEU A 208 2.76 6.12 -11.35
N TYR A 209 1.45 5.97 -11.20
CA TYR A 209 0.72 4.75 -11.54
C TYR A 209 -0.32 4.94 -12.63
N ASN A 210 -0.47 6.14 -13.21
CA ASN A 210 -1.60 6.51 -14.06
C ASN A 210 -2.96 6.21 -13.38
N ALA A 211 -3.00 6.32 -12.04
CA ALA A 211 -4.18 6.03 -11.26
C ALA A 211 -5.28 7.06 -11.53
N THR A 212 -6.47 6.58 -11.78
CA THR A 212 -7.66 7.43 -11.94
C THR A 212 -8.41 7.55 -10.63
N HIS A 213 -8.92 8.75 -10.35
CA HIS A 213 -9.77 9.05 -9.21
C HIS A 213 -10.96 9.87 -9.68
N LYS A 214 -12.11 9.67 -9.03
CA LYS A 214 -13.25 10.54 -9.22
C LYS A 214 -12.91 11.93 -8.67
N ILE A 215 -13.11 12.98 -9.48
CA ILE A 215 -12.91 14.37 -9.07
C ILE A 215 -14.23 15.11 -9.28
N GLU A 216 -14.63 15.89 -8.31
CA GLU A 216 -15.85 16.71 -8.34
C GLU A 216 -15.56 18.14 -7.91
N ALA A 217 -16.32 19.09 -8.44
CA ALA A 217 -16.30 20.47 -7.99
C ALA A 217 -17.15 20.63 -6.72
N ILE A 218 -16.64 21.38 -5.74
CA ILE A 218 -17.35 21.67 -4.50
C ILE A 218 -18.17 22.96 -4.70
N ASN A 219 -19.45 22.92 -4.35
CA ASN A 219 -20.36 24.09 -4.36
C ASN A 219 -20.44 24.85 -5.69
N CYS A 220 -20.37 24.15 -6.81
CA CYS A 220 -20.44 24.79 -8.12
C CYS A 220 -21.89 25.02 -8.55
N LEU A 221 -22.25 26.26 -8.86
CA LEU A 221 -23.59 26.68 -9.30
C LEU A 221 -23.70 26.75 -10.82
N SER A 222 -22.62 26.57 -11.57
CA SER A 222 -22.63 26.71 -13.04
C SER A 222 -23.22 25.48 -13.73
N ASN A 223 -24.14 25.68 -14.64
CA ASN A 223 -24.67 24.64 -15.51
C ASN A 223 -23.80 24.42 -16.77
N MET A 224 -22.89 25.34 -17.07
CA MET A 224 -21.95 25.22 -18.19
C MET A 224 -20.89 24.19 -17.88
N LYS A 225 -20.69 23.25 -18.77
CA LYS A 225 -19.65 22.22 -18.64
C LYS A 225 -18.45 22.56 -19.52
N THR A 226 -17.26 22.39 -19.00
CA THR A 226 -16.02 22.63 -19.71
C THR A 226 -15.07 21.45 -19.45
N GLU A 227 -14.34 21.07 -20.48
CA GLU A 227 -13.29 20.06 -20.37
C GLU A 227 -11.99 20.71 -19.87
N TYR A 228 -11.36 20.08 -18.87
CA TYR A 228 -10.16 20.57 -18.21
C TYR A 228 -9.08 19.48 -18.11
N THR A 229 -7.84 19.93 -18.13
CA THR A 229 -6.70 19.23 -17.54
C THR A 229 -6.44 19.83 -16.17
N ILE A 230 -6.45 19.01 -15.11
CA ILE A 230 -6.16 19.42 -13.74
C ILE A 230 -4.71 19.09 -13.44
N ALA A 231 -3.91 20.09 -13.12
CA ALA A 231 -2.47 19.96 -12.89
C ALA A 231 -2.07 20.65 -11.58
N GLY A 232 -1.01 20.14 -10.96
CA GLY A 232 -0.47 20.67 -9.72
C GLY A 232 0.53 21.82 -9.95
N PRO A 233 1.18 22.26 -8.87
CA PRO A 233 2.10 23.39 -8.87
C PRO A 233 3.58 22.97 -9.05
N ILE A 234 3.86 21.69 -9.30
CA ILE A 234 5.22 21.16 -9.37
C ILE A 234 5.82 21.43 -10.76
N CYS A 235 7.11 21.73 -10.80
CA CYS A 235 7.83 22.05 -12.03
C CYS A 235 8.19 20.78 -12.84
N GLU A 236 7.15 19.96 -13.12
CA GLU A 236 7.24 18.77 -13.94
C GLU A 236 6.03 18.60 -14.86
N SER A 237 6.25 18.12 -16.08
CA SER A 237 5.17 17.86 -17.04
C SER A 237 4.27 16.68 -16.62
N SER A 238 4.76 15.82 -15.74
CA SER A 238 4.01 14.71 -15.16
C SER A 238 3.10 15.12 -14.00
N ASP A 239 3.17 16.37 -13.52
CA ASP A 239 2.32 16.88 -12.44
C ASP A 239 0.90 17.17 -12.94
N VAL A 240 0.22 16.10 -13.35
CA VAL A 240 -1.16 16.12 -13.86
C VAL A 240 -1.98 15.13 -13.05
N LEU A 241 -3.03 15.63 -12.41
CA LEU A 241 -3.96 14.81 -11.63
C LEU A 241 -4.95 14.07 -12.54
N VAL A 242 -5.43 14.75 -13.60
CA VAL A 242 -6.30 14.15 -14.61
C VAL A 242 -6.32 14.99 -15.88
N LYS A 243 -6.51 14.32 -17.03
CA LYS A 243 -6.73 14.96 -18.34
C LYS A 243 -8.17 14.75 -18.81
N ASN A 244 -8.68 15.68 -19.62
CA ASN A 244 -9.97 15.60 -20.28
C ASN A 244 -11.16 15.40 -19.32
N MET A 245 -11.07 16.01 -18.13
CA MET A 245 -12.14 15.94 -17.13
C MET A 245 -13.21 16.99 -17.43
N VAL A 246 -14.45 16.55 -17.59
CA VAL A 246 -15.58 17.44 -17.79
C VAL A 246 -16.18 17.84 -16.44
N LEU A 247 -16.04 19.12 -16.10
CA LEU A 247 -16.59 19.70 -14.87
C LEU A 247 -17.52 20.88 -15.22
N PRO A 248 -18.40 21.30 -14.30
CA PRO A 248 -19.00 22.63 -14.36
C PRO A 248 -17.90 23.68 -14.45
N GLN A 249 -18.18 24.82 -15.09
CA GLN A 249 -17.20 25.89 -15.24
C GLN A 249 -16.62 26.31 -13.88
N GLN A 250 -15.28 26.32 -13.81
CA GLN A 250 -14.50 26.58 -12.58
C GLN A 250 -13.76 27.91 -12.69
N ASN A 251 -13.55 28.55 -11.56
CA ASN A 251 -12.82 29.80 -11.41
C ASN A 251 -11.66 29.64 -10.42
N ARG A 252 -10.74 30.60 -10.43
CA ARG A 252 -9.74 30.76 -9.38
C ARG A 252 -10.43 30.90 -8.02
N GLY A 253 -9.97 30.12 -7.04
CA GLY A 253 -10.48 30.12 -5.68
C GLY A 253 -11.51 29.03 -5.39
N ASP A 254 -12.07 28.39 -6.45
CA ASP A 254 -12.97 27.23 -6.29
C ASP A 254 -12.21 26.01 -5.75
N TYR A 255 -12.95 25.05 -5.24
CA TYR A 255 -12.39 23.84 -4.65
C TYR A 255 -12.83 22.59 -5.40
N LEU A 256 -11.90 21.65 -5.49
CA LEU A 256 -12.15 20.31 -6.00
C LEU A 256 -11.98 19.28 -4.88
N ILE A 257 -12.74 18.20 -4.95
CA ILE A 257 -12.59 17.03 -4.10
C ILE A 257 -12.16 15.83 -4.95
N ILE A 258 -11.08 15.18 -4.55
CA ILE A 258 -10.58 13.95 -5.13
C ILE A 258 -10.96 12.81 -4.20
N HIS A 259 -11.77 11.87 -4.69
CA HIS A 259 -12.31 10.76 -3.93
C HIS A 259 -11.32 9.63 -3.77
N ASP A 260 -11.57 8.78 -2.78
CA ASP A 260 -10.86 7.51 -2.55
C ASP A 260 -9.34 7.70 -2.36
N ALA A 261 -8.93 8.80 -1.72
CA ALA A 261 -7.54 9.18 -1.50
C ALA A 261 -6.92 8.58 -0.21
N GLY A 262 -7.66 7.79 0.56
CA GLY A 262 -7.23 7.30 1.88
C GLY A 262 -6.11 6.26 1.83
N ALA A 263 -5.95 5.54 0.72
CA ALA A 263 -4.86 4.59 0.56
C ALA A 263 -3.77 5.15 -0.35
N TYR A 264 -2.52 5.15 0.13
CA TYR A 264 -1.36 5.62 -0.63
C TYR A 264 -1.48 7.08 -1.12
N GLY A 265 -2.27 7.89 -0.41
CA GLY A 265 -2.35 9.34 -0.57
C GLY A 265 -1.29 10.02 0.29
N ALA A 266 -1.66 10.47 1.50
CA ALA A 266 -0.77 11.18 2.41
C ALA A 266 0.54 10.44 2.71
N VAL A 267 0.50 9.12 2.89
CA VAL A 267 1.69 8.30 3.19
C VAL A 267 2.76 8.32 2.08
N MET A 268 2.40 8.67 0.85
CA MET A 268 3.33 8.82 -0.28
C MET A 268 3.59 10.29 -0.64
N ALA A 269 3.06 11.24 0.12
CA ALA A 269 3.37 12.65 -0.07
C ALA A 269 4.84 12.93 0.24
N SER A 270 5.39 13.96 -0.40
CA SER A 270 6.80 14.32 -0.29
C SER A 270 7.01 15.83 -0.26
N ASN A 271 8.21 16.25 0.14
CA ASN A 271 8.64 17.65 0.13
C ASN A 271 9.21 18.09 -1.22
N TYR A 272 8.87 17.41 -2.30
CA TYR A 272 9.39 17.74 -3.62
C TYR A 272 9.12 19.20 -4.00
N ASN A 273 10.09 19.85 -4.61
CA ASN A 273 10.16 21.30 -4.85
C ASN A 273 10.03 22.14 -3.55
N SER A 274 10.57 21.66 -2.44
CA SER A 274 10.54 22.32 -1.13
C SER A 274 9.13 22.71 -0.65
N ARG A 275 8.13 21.91 -1.01
CA ARG A 275 6.75 22.07 -0.55
C ARG A 275 6.52 21.23 0.68
N GLY A 276 5.89 21.81 1.69
CA GLY A 276 5.55 21.10 2.92
C GLY A 276 4.49 20.01 2.72
N LEU A 277 4.45 19.06 3.65
CA LEU A 277 3.41 18.03 3.69
C LEU A 277 2.05 18.67 4.02
N PRO A 278 0.93 18.13 3.48
CA PRO A 278 -0.40 18.68 3.70
C PRO A 278 -0.93 18.40 5.11
N THR A 279 -1.90 19.21 5.53
CA THR A 279 -2.69 18.96 6.74
C THR A 279 -3.56 17.73 6.55
N GLU A 280 -3.66 16.89 7.59
CA GLU A 280 -4.69 15.84 7.64
C GLU A 280 -5.73 16.16 8.70
N ILE A 281 -7.00 16.00 8.33
CA ILE A 281 -8.17 16.27 9.17
C ILE A 281 -8.99 15.01 9.29
N LEU A 282 -9.22 14.57 10.51
CA LEU A 282 -10.15 13.50 10.81
C LEU A 282 -11.57 14.09 10.99
N VAL A 283 -12.52 13.53 10.28
CA VAL A 283 -13.94 13.89 10.38
C VAL A 283 -14.71 12.71 10.92
N SER A 284 -15.53 12.94 11.94
CA SER A 284 -16.46 11.95 12.51
C SER A 284 -17.80 12.62 12.83
N ASN A 285 -18.84 12.21 12.13
CA ASN A 285 -20.16 12.85 12.19
C ASN A 285 -20.07 14.37 11.92
N SER A 286 -20.44 15.20 12.89
CA SER A 286 -20.36 16.68 12.81
C SER A 286 -19.08 17.28 13.39
N SER A 287 -18.16 16.45 13.87
CA SER A 287 -16.90 16.89 14.49
C SER A 287 -15.73 16.71 13.55
N PHE A 288 -14.73 17.57 13.67
CA PHE A 288 -13.46 17.42 12.97
C PHE A 288 -12.28 17.79 13.86
N ALA A 289 -11.12 17.20 13.58
CA ALA A 289 -9.88 17.49 14.28
C ALA A 289 -8.69 17.41 13.32
N VAL A 290 -7.71 18.28 13.50
CA VAL A 290 -6.41 18.17 12.82
C VAL A 290 -5.64 17.03 13.48
N ILE A 291 -5.28 16.00 12.69
CA ILE A 291 -4.51 14.82 13.14
C ILE A 291 -3.07 14.85 12.63
N TYR A 292 -2.79 15.63 11.59
CA TYR A 292 -1.45 15.92 11.11
C TYR A 292 -1.35 17.38 10.73
N LYS A 293 -0.39 18.11 11.33
CA LYS A 293 -0.17 19.52 11.03
C LYS A 293 0.57 19.67 9.70
N PRO A 294 0.34 20.77 8.96
CA PRO A 294 1.13 21.04 7.78
C PRO A 294 2.58 21.29 8.18
N GLN A 295 3.51 20.79 7.40
CA GLN A 295 4.92 21.13 7.59
C GLN A 295 5.15 22.55 7.09
N THR A 296 5.74 23.40 7.93
CA THR A 296 6.12 24.78 7.55
C THR A 296 7.45 24.79 6.79
N ILE A 297 7.73 25.92 6.11
CA ILE A 297 9.02 26.10 5.44
C ILE A 297 10.16 26.17 6.48
N GLU A 298 9.91 26.81 7.61
CA GLU A 298 10.85 26.92 8.71
C GLU A 298 11.21 25.54 9.26
N GLU A 299 10.22 24.68 9.53
CA GLU A 299 10.45 23.30 9.99
C GLU A 299 11.23 22.46 8.96
N SER A 300 11.08 22.77 7.66
CA SER A 300 11.86 22.10 6.62
C SER A 300 13.33 22.55 6.61
N ILE A 301 13.57 23.86 6.79
CA ILE A 301 14.92 24.46 6.82
C ILE A 301 15.67 24.08 8.10
N ASP A 302 14.98 23.96 9.22
CA ASP A 302 15.57 23.57 10.52
C ASP A 302 16.19 22.16 10.50
N GLN A 303 15.88 21.34 9.50
CA GLN A 303 16.55 20.05 9.28
C GLN A 303 17.94 20.19 8.65
N ASP A 304 18.23 21.32 8.02
CA ASP A 304 19.50 21.56 7.34
C ASP A 304 20.58 21.90 8.37
N ILE A 305 21.73 21.24 8.28
CA ILE A 305 22.88 21.48 9.14
C ILE A 305 23.95 22.21 8.34
N ILE A 306 24.29 23.43 8.75
CA ILE A 306 25.42 24.16 8.19
C ILE A 306 26.71 23.56 8.77
N PRO A 307 27.62 23.02 7.94
CA PRO A 307 28.87 22.45 8.40
C PRO A 307 29.74 23.52 9.08
N SER A 308 30.42 23.16 10.17
CA SER A 308 31.23 24.10 10.98
C SER A 308 32.36 24.79 10.21
N TRP A 309 32.82 24.22 9.09
CA TRP A 309 33.83 24.85 8.24
C TRP A 309 33.28 25.98 7.34
N PHE A 310 31.95 26.17 7.27
CA PHE A 310 31.31 27.19 6.45
C PHE A 310 31.41 28.58 7.15
N ASP A 311 31.47 28.62 8.47
CA ASP A 311 31.57 29.85 9.28
C ASP A 311 33.02 30.35 9.43
N SER A 312 33.99 29.78 8.75
CA SER A 312 35.42 30.06 8.91
C SER A 312 36.00 31.04 7.87
N ASN A 313 35.16 31.78 7.14
CA ASN A 313 35.59 32.80 6.18
C ASN A 313 35.09 34.19 6.53
#